data_d21a62920b5ba64fd641d71313ba0959
#
_entry.id   d21a62920b5ba64fd641d71313ba0959
#
_cell.length_a   1.000
_cell.length_b   1.000
_cell.length_c   1.000
_cell.angle_alpha   90.00
_cell.angle_beta   90.00
_cell.angle_gamma   90.00
#
_symmetry.space_group_name_H-M   'P 1'
#
loop_
_entity.id
_entity.type
_entity.pdbx_description
1 polymer ?
#
loop_
_entity_poly.entity_id
_entity_poly.type
_entity_poly.pdbx_seq_one_letter_code
_entity_poly.pdbx_strand_id
1 'polypeptide(L)'
;MKNYLCLTALLVAGCFAQGQAQDMHYKEPPKEIKEIALAKLPPTVLVSKDGKWLMELDNVPFLDVAELAKPEYKLGGTRVTDIFGPSRREGYSALHLRNVETKQTFEIAGLPSNMNILEAEWAPGSSRIALILREADGLYLWMVNVANKQAKQISKRKMNRTASQPGPMRGMNPAIRASWVNDSVLIVPAVPQHLGAMPTPPSAPSGPVIQVSDGKAAPARTYQDLLKNPYDEQLFDYLFTAQLVKVEPNKETELGQPAIYLQTTLSPDRQMLLTTTIEKPYSYLVARASFPKRTCVLDLEGKLIKEVDKQPMTADIMGYDTTNPFPRSFGWRADKPATLYWTEAQDEGDPRKHKVEFMDAVYQWAAPFTGEKQLVVKTPFRCRSIDWCDDQFALVNEYSRANRRMKISSFVPLAPEKGLQTLFDVSTDDNYADPGRPYKTSNQYHQSVVYTNKQHSELLMIAPGGSPEGDMPYLSRYDLKKKTNTILWRCQAPYYETIVDVVDPAKLQLITARQSNSEPVNYFWRDVKRKKNV
;
A
#
# COMPACT_ATOMS: atom_id res chain seq x y z
N MET A 1 -52.38 -49.05 -40.24
CA MET A 1 -52.12 -47.59 -40.43
C MET A 1 -52.57 -46.70 -39.30
N LYS A 2 -53.51 -47.02 -38.44
CA LYS A 2 -53.98 -46.18 -37.33
C LYS A 2 -53.00 -46.08 -36.17
N ASN A 3 -52.13 -47.08 -35.95
CA ASN A 3 -51.20 -47.05 -34.78
C ASN A 3 -49.90 -46.28 -35.04
N TYR A 4 -49.53 -45.98 -36.26
CA TYR A 4 -48.34 -45.18 -36.59
C TYR A 4 -48.62 -43.66 -36.51
N LEU A 5 -49.90 -43.29 -36.70
CA LEU A 5 -50.29 -41.86 -36.60
C LEU A 5 -50.22 -41.34 -35.15
N CYS A 6 -50.51 -42.19 -34.15
CA CYS A 6 -50.45 -41.82 -32.73
C CYS A 6 -48.98 -41.73 -32.24
N LEU A 7 -48.07 -42.55 -32.75
CA LEU A 7 -46.65 -42.48 -32.36
C LEU A 7 -45.97 -41.26 -32.93
N THR A 8 -46.30 -40.84 -34.16
CA THR A 8 -45.77 -39.63 -34.78
C THR A 8 -46.31 -38.35 -34.11
N ALA A 9 -47.55 -38.34 -33.68
CA ALA A 9 -48.14 -37.21 -32.93
C ALA A 9 -47.51 -37.06 -31.55
N LEU A 10 -47.15 -38.14 -30.86
CA LEU A 10 -46.43 -38.11 -29.59
C LEU A 10 -44.98 -37.67 -29.73
N LEU A 11 -44.29 -38.05 -30.82
CA LEU A 11 -42.92 -37.60 -31.11
C LEU A 11 -42.85 -36.11 -31.51
N VAL A 12 -43.84 -35.60 -32.24
CA VAL A 12 -43.92 -34.17 -32.59
C VAL A 12 -44.33 -33.31 -31.39
N ALA A 13 -45.17 -33.80 -30.48
CA ALA A 13 -45.50 -33.08 -29.24
C ALA A 13 -44.31 -33.04 -28.26
N GLY A 14 -43.41 -34.04 -28.28
CA GLY A 14 -42.21 -34.03 -27.45
C GLY A 14 -41.10 -33.06 -27.92
N CYS A 15 -41.10 -32.69 -29.21
CA CYS A 15 -40.11 -31.73 -29.74
C CYS A 15 -40.45 -30.24 -29.51
N PHE A 16 -41.65 -29.94 -29.03
CA PHE A 16 -42.07 -28.58 -28.67
C PHE A 16 -42.08 -28.29 -27.18
N ALA A 17 -41.53 -29.17 -26.35
CA ALA A 17 -41.13 -28.76 -25.02
C ALA A 17 -39.90 -27.82 -25.14
N GLN A 18 -40.13 -26.60 -25.63
CA GLN A 18 -39.20 -25.53 -25.44
C GLN A 18 -39.05 -25.41 -23.92
N GLY A 19 -37.88 -25.82 -23.43
CA GLY A 19 -37.46 -25.47 -22.09
C GLY A 19 -37.49 -23.94 -22.00
N GLN A 20 -38.56 -23.39 -21.43
CA GLN A 20 -38.52 -22.01 -20.98
C GLN A 20 -37.39 -21.99 -19.97
N ALA A 21 -36.30 -21.37 -20.36
CA ALA A 21 -35.30 -20.96 -19.39
C ALA A 21 -36.10 -20.12 -18.37
N GLN A 22 -36.41 -20.71 -17.23
CA GLN A 22 -36.92 -19.93 -16.11
C GLN A 22 -35.87 -18.88 -15.83
N ASP A 23 -36.23 -17.63 -16.01
CA ASP A 23 -35.44 -16.50 -15.53
C ASP A 23 -35.32 -16.68 -14.02
N MET A 24 -34.24 -17.38 -13.61
CA MET A 24 -33.98 -17.64 -12.21
C MET A 24 -33.46 -16.34 -11.60
N HIS A 25 -34.36 -15.52 -11.14
CA HIS A 25 -33.99 -14.37 -10.31
C HIS A 25 -33.35 -14.87 -9.02
N TYR A 26 -32.26 -14.23 -8.61
CA TYR A 26 -31.69 -14.48 -7.30
C TYR A 26 -32.74 -14.25 -6.23
N LYS A 27 -32.92 -15.22 -5.33
CA LYS A 27 -33.82 -15.07 -4.20
C LYS A 27 -33.23 -14.07 -3.21
N GLU A 28 -34.06 -13.14 -2.74
CA GLU A 28 -33.64 -12.28 -1.64
C GLU A 28 -33.51 -13.11 -0.35
N PRO A 29 -32.47 -12.84 0.46
CA PRO A 29 -32.32 -13.46 1.76
C PRO A 29 -33.46 -12.97 2.70
N PRO A 30 -33.71 -13.67 3.83
CA PRO A 30 -34.61 -13.17 4.89
C PRO A 30 -34.27 -11.73 5.28
N LYS A 31 -35.27 -10.97 5.67
CA LYS A 31 -35.16 -9.53 5.96
C LYS A 31 -34.03 -9.23 6.97
N GLU A 32 -33.91 -10.01 8.02
CA GLU A 32 -32.94 -9.85 9.09
C GLU A 32 -31.49 -10.05 8.56
N ILE A 33 -31.31 -11.03 7.68
CA ILE A 33 -30.00 -11.26 7.03
C ILE A 33 -29.66 -10.12 6.07
N LYS A 34 -30.65 -9.63 5.32
CA LYS A 34 -30.49 -8.49 4.41
C LYS A 34 -30.12 -7.21 5.18
N GLU A 35 -30.79 -6.94 6.31
CA GLU A 35 -30.50 -5.79 7.16
C GLU A 35 -29.09 -5.85 7.76
N ILE A 36 -28.63 -7.02 8.22
CA ILE A 36 -27.26 -7.21 8.72
C ILE A 36 -26.24 -7.01 7.58
N ALA A 37 -26.49 -7.63 6.42
CA ALA A 37 -25.57 -7.56 5.28
C ALA A 37 -25.43 -6.13 4.73
N LEU A 38 -26.52 -5.36 4.72
CA LEU A 38 -26.55 -3.98 4.20
C LEU A 38 -26.35 -2.92 5.29
N ALA A 39 -26.09 -3.32 6.53
CA ALA A 39 -25.85 -2.36 7.62
C ALA A 39 -24.69 -1.43 7.25
N LYS A 40 -24.84 -0.13 7.58
CA LYS A 40 -23.78 0.85 7.35
C LYS A 40 -22.52 0.45 8.12
N LEU A 41 -21.42 0.29 7.39
CA LEU A 41 -20.13 0.00 8.00
C LEU A 41 -19.60 1.25 8.74
N PRO A 42 -18.82 1.05 9.82
CA PRO A 42 -18.09 2.16 10.42
C PRO A 42 -17.21 2.85 9.38
N PRO A 43 -17.06 4.18 9.42
CA PRO A 43 -16.19 4.90 8.49
C PRO A 43 -14.72 4.53 8.72
N THR A 44 -13.93 4.63 7.67
CA THR A 44 -12.47 4.65 7.79
C THR A 44 -12.06 6.05 8.25
N VAL A 45 -11.29 6.13 9.34
CA VAL A 45 -10.89 7.41 9.93
C VAL A 45 -9.40 7.62 9.79
N LEU A 46 -9.01 8.78 9.25
CA LEU A 46 -7.63 9.22 9.10
C LEU A 46 -7.43 10.55 9.85
N VAL A 47 -6.53 10.52 10.82
CA VAL A 47 -6.19 11.73 11.61
C VAL A 47 -5.30 12.65 10.79
N SER A 48 -5.55 13.97 10.83
CA SER A 48 -4.66 14.96 10.21
C SER A 48 -3.30 14.97 10.90
N LYS A 49 -2.25 15.40 10.19
CA LYS A 49 -0.88 15.41 10.73
C LYS A 49 -0.71 16.32 11.93
N ASP A 50 -1.55 17.36 12.05
CA ASP A 50 -1.58 18.29 13.17
C ASP A 50 -2.52 17.85 14.33
N GLY A 51 -3.19 16.69 14.16
CA GLY A 51 -4.10 16.12 15.17
C GLY A 51 -5.42 16.87 15.37
N LYS A 52 -5.75 17.87 14.53
CA LYS A 52 -6.93 18.72 14.73
C LYS A 52 -8.18 18.24 14.01
N TRP A 53 -8.01 17.38 13.01
CA TRP A 53 -9.10 16.93 12.15
C TRP A 53 -9.11 15.43 12.00
N LEU A 54 -10.30 14.85 11.92
CA LEU A 54 -10.54 13.49 11.43
C LEU A 54 -11.14 13.58 10.04
N MET A 55 -10.57 12.86 9.09
CA MET A 55 -11.17 12.57 7.79
C MET A 55 -11.92 11.26 7.91
N GLU A 56 -13.23 11.31 7.83
CA GLU A 56 -14.13 10.15 7.91
C GLU A 56 -14.58 9.78 6.50
N LEU A 57 -14.27 8.55 6.07
CA LEU A 57 -14.59 8.02 4.76
C LEU A 57 -15.61 6.90 4.90
N ASP A 58 -16.81 7.06 4.32
CA ASP A 58 -17.87 6.08 4.40
C ASP A 58 -17.56 4.85 3.53
N ASN A 59 -17.47 3.69 4.17
CA ASN A 59 -17.19 2.43 3.51
C ASN A 59 -18.40 1.94 2.70
N VAL A 60 -18.14 1.45 1.47
CA VAL A 60 -19.12 0.73 0.66
C VAL A 60 -19.12 -0.74 1.08
N PRO A 61 -20.25 -1.32 1.51
CA PRO A 61 -20.27 -2.69 2.04
C PRO A 61 -19.96 -3.75 0.98
N PHE A 62 -20.40 -3.55 -0.26
CA PHE A 62 -20.20 -4.49 -1.37
C PHE A 62 -19.98 -3.76 -2.68
N LEU A 63 -19.20 -4.40 -3.58
CA LEU A 63 -19.16 -3.98 -4.97
C LEU A 63 -20.52 -4.25 -5.63
N ASP A 64 -20.98 -3.32 -6.45
CA ASP A 64 -22.14 -3.51 -7.31
C ASP A 64 -21.87 -4.67 -8.30
N VAL A 65 -22.91 -5.45 -8.61
CA VAL A 65 -22.85 -6.52 -9.62
C VAL A 65 -22.45 -5.97 -10.97
N ALA A 66 -22.92 -4.77 -11.33
CA ALA A 66 -22.51 -4.09 -12.55
C ALA A 66 -21.00 -3.79 -12.58
N GLU A 67 -20.40 -3.41 -11.43
CA GLU A 67 -18.94 -3.22 -11.33
C GLU A 67 -18.19 -4.55 -11.44
N LEU A 68 -18.72 -5.63 -10.85
CA LEU A 68 -18.13 -6.96 -10.95
C LEU A 68 -18.19 -7.53 -12.38
N ALA A 69 -19.19 -7.13 -13.18
CA ALA A 69 -19.38 -7.55 -14.56
C ALA A 69 -18.48 -6.80 -15.57
N LYS A 70 -17.86 -5.69 -15.18
CA LYS A 70 -16.96 -4.93 -16.06
C LYS A 70 -15.77 -5.77 -16.51
N PRO A 71 -15.33 -5.60 -17.77
CA PRO A 71 -14.13 -6.25 -18.26
C PRO A 71 -12.91 -5.96 -17.39
N GLU A 72 -12.10 -6.98 -17.15
CA GLU A 72 -10.81 -6.82 -16.48
C GLU A 72 -9.68 -7.39 -17.37
N TYR A 73 -8.54 -6.71 -17.36
CA TYR A 73 -7.34 -7.12 -18.08
C TYR A 73 -6.36 -7.74 -17.08
N LYS A 74 -5.93 -8.97 -17.39
CA LYS A 74 -5.05 -9.80 -16.54
C LYS A 74 -3.65 -9.76 -17.14
N LEU A 75 -2.80 -8.90 -16.62
CA LEU A 75 -1.51 -8.56 -17.25
C LEU A 75 -0.39 -8.52 -16.20
N GLY A 76 0.65 -9.31 -16.43
CA GLY A 76 1.86 -9.27 -15.62
C GLY A 76 1.67 -9.55 -14.12
N GLY A 77 0.70 -10.43 -13.77
CA GLY A 77 0.39 -10.80 -12.38
C GLY A 77 -0.54 -9.82 -11.66
N THR A 78 -1.26 -8.98 -12.38
CA THR A 78 -2.22 -8.02 -11.80
C THR A 78 -3.46 -7.88 -12.66
N ARG A 79 -4.53 -7.32 -12.10
CA ARG A 79 -5.81 -7.09 -12.76
C ARG A 79 -6.15 -5.61 -12.76
N VAL A 80 -6.40 -5.09 -13.94
CA VAL A 80 -6.67 -3.66 -14.16
C VAL A 80 -7.88 -3.48 -15.08
N THR A 81 -8.37 -2.25 -15.16
CA THR A 81 -9.48 -1.85 -16.01
C THR A 81 -9.01 -0.91 -17.12
N ASP A 82 -9.84 -0.69 -18.12
CA ASP A 82 -9.63 0.24 -19.23
C ASP A 82 -9.64 1.73 -18.80
N ILE A 83 -10.11 2.02 -17.61
CA ILE A 83 -10.06 3.37 -17.03
C ILE A 83 -8.74 3.64 -16.28
N PHE A 84 -7.69 2.86 -16.52
CA PHE A 84 -6.36 2.99 -15.92
C PHE A 84 -6.34 2.85 -14.39
N GLY A 85 -7.18 1.98 -13.87
CA GLY A 85 -7.31 1.71 -12.44
C GLY A 85 -7.23 0.22 -12.08
N PRO A 86 -7.12 -0.08 -10.79
CA PRO A 86 -7.21 -1.45 -10.30
C PRO A 86 -8.63 -2.01 -10.53
N SER A 87 -8.71 -3.30 -10.90
CA SER A 87 -9.98 -4.00 -11.04
C SER A 87 -10.60 -4.30 -9.67
N ARG A 88 -11.93 -4.32 -9.61
CA ARG A 88 -12.74 -4.78 -8.47
C ARG A 88 -12.33 -4.17 -7.12
N ARG A 89 -11.94 -2.91 -7.15
CA ARG A 89 -11.60 -2.17 -5.94
C ARG A 89 -12.82 -1.39 -5.44
N GLU A 90 -13.18 -1.61 -4.20
CA GLU A 90 -14.16 -0.80 -3.49
C GLU A 90 -13.58 0.59 -3.23
N GLY A 91 -14.42 1.61 -3.36
CA GLY A 91 -14.12 2.98 -2.96
C GLY A 91 -14.94 3.38 -1.74
N TYR A 92 -14.85 4.64 -1.39
CA TYR A 92 -15.65 5.26 -0.34
C TYR A 92 -16.76 6.10 -0.98
N SER A 93 -17.96 6.07 -0.38
CA SER A 93 -19.15 6.75 -0.92
C SER A 93 -19.33 8.18 -0.42
N ALA A 94 -18.66 8.57 0.65
CA ALA A 94 -18.71 9.91 1.23
C ALA A 94 -17.40 10.27 1.94
N LEU A 95 -17.19 11.57 2.15
CA LEU A 95 -16.12 12.13 2.93
C LEU A 95 -16.67 13.23 3.82
N HIS A 96 -16.38 13.12 5.12
CA HIS A 96 -16.72 14.12 6.14
C HIS A 96 -15.46 14.57 6.86
N LEU A 97 -15.44 15.81 7.33
CA LEU A 97 -14.39 16.32 8.21
C LEU A 97 -14.97 16.57 9.60
N ARG A 98 -14.37 15.97 10.61
CA ARG A 98 -14.72 16.23 12.01
C ARG A 98 -13.60 16.98 12.70
N ASN A 99 -13.90 18.11 13.33
CA ASN A 99 -12.95 18.82 14.19
C ASN A 99 -12.83 18.08 15.53
N VAL A 100 -11.60 17.77 15.94
CA VAL A 100 -11.32 16.97 17.14
C VAL A 100 -11.72 17.71 18.41
N GLU A 101 -11.49 19.03 18.48
CA GLU A 101 -11.76 19.84 19.66
C GLU A 101 -13.26 20.15 19.81
N THR A 102 -13.87 20.71 18.75
CA THR A 102 -15.27 21.12 18.77
C THR A 102 -16.26 19.97 18.56
N LYS A 103 -15.77 18.81 18.08
CA LYS A 103 -16.57 17.60 17.68
C LYS A 103 -17.55 17.86 16.55
N GLN A 104 -17.52 19.03 15.94
CA GLN A 104 -18.39 19.37 14.82
C GLN A 104 -17.95 18.63 13.56
N THR A 105 -18.93 18.02 12.87
CA THR A 105 -18.76 17.37 11.57
C THR A 105 -19.20 18.31 10.45
N PHE A 106 -18.45 18.30 9.36
CA PHE A 106 -18.66 19.16 8.19
C PHE A 106 -18.76 18.31 6.94
N GLU A 107 -19.75 18.60 6.13
CA GLU A 107 -19.87 18.12 4.77
C GLU A 107 -18.89 18.86 3.85
N ILE A 108 -18.43 18.17 2.82
CA ILE A 108 -17.54 18.78 1.82
C ILE A 108 -18.36 19.16 0.59
N ALA A 109 -18.48 20.44 0.36
CA ALA A 109 -19.17 20.95 -0.82
C ALA A 109 -18.31 20.82 -2.09
N GLY A 110 -18.96 20.71 -3.24
CA GLY A 110 -18.32 20.66 -4.56
C GLY A 110 -17.91 19.24 -5.01
N LEU A 111 -18.09 18.22 -4.20
CA LEU A 111 -17.92 16.82 -4.63
C LEU A 111 -19.14 16.35 -5.44
N PRO A 112 -18.95 15.43 -6.42
CA PRO A 112 -20.05 14.80 -7.15
C PRO A 112 -21.00 14.05 -6.21
N SER A 113 -22.31 14.04 -6.49
CA SER A 113 -23.32 13.35 -5.66
C SER A 113 -23.09 11.82 -5.61
N ASN A 114 -22.66 11.23 -6.72
CA ASN A 114 -22.37 9.79 -6.82
C ASN A 114 -20.86 9.54 -6.80
N MET A 115 -20.17 10.11 -5.80
CA MET A 115 -18.73 9.96 -5.70
C MET A 115 -18.32 8.52 -5.40
N ASN A 116 -17.19 8.11 -5.97
CA ASN A 116 -16.49 6.89 -5.62
C ASN A 116 -15.01 7.26 -5.37
N ILE A 117 -14.66 7.43 -4.10
CA ILE A 117 -13.31 7.85 -3.69
C ILE A 117 -12.46 6.59 -3.58
N LEU A 118 -11.50 6.40 -4.49
CA LEU A 118 -10.56 5.27 -4.43
C LEU A 118 -9.43 5.51 -3.45
N GLU A 119 -8.97 6.74 -3.35
CA GLU A 119 -7.82 7.13 -2.55
C GLU A 119 -8.05 8.51 -1.95
N ALA A 120 -7.58 8.71 -0.71
CA ALA A 120 -7.61 9.99 -0.01
C ALA A 120 -6.35 10.14 0.85
N GLU A 121 -5.74 11.33 0.83
CA GLU A 121 -4.50 11.59 1.58
C GLU A 121 -4.43 13.04 2.06
N TRP A 122 -4.03 13.21 3.32
CA TRP A 122 -3.70 14.51 3.90
C TRP A 122 -2.45 15.11 3.26
N ALA A 123 -2.50 16.40 2.95
CA ALA A 123 -1.31 17.17 2.68
C ALA A 123 -0.40 17.23 3.92
N PRO A 124 0.91 17.42 3.75
CA PRO A 124 1.87 17.44 4.86
C PRO A 124 1.54 18.43 5.97
N GLY A 125 1.05 19.62 5.63
CA GLY A 125 0.64 20.65 6.59
C GLY A 125 -0.84 20.58 7.00
N SER A 126 -1.56 19.51 6.64
CA SER A 126 -2.98 19.29 6.99
C SER A 126 -3.97 20.34 6.48
N SER A 127 -3.56 21.26 5.63
CA SER A 127 -4.43 22.30 5.09
C SER A 127 -5.30 21.83 3.92
N ARG A 128 -4.95 20.69 3.32
CA ARG A 128 -5.61 20.12 2.14
C ARG A 128 -5.67 18.60 2.20
N ILE A 129 -6.59 18.05 1.38
CA ILE A 129 -6.72 16.60 1.15
C ILE A 129 -6.75 16.39 -0.36
N ALA A 130 -5.92 15.48 -0.87
CA ALA A 130 -6.01 15.00 -2.23
C ALA A 130 -6.90 13.76 -2.30
N LEU A 131 -7.72 13.67 -3.34
CA LEU A 131 -8.60 12.55 -3.61
C LEU A 131 -8.39 12.04 -5.03
N ILE A 132 -8.45 10.72 -5.21
CA ILE A 132 -8.66 10.11 -6.51
C ILE A 132 -10.10 9.64 -6.58
N LEU A 133 -10.90 10.28 -7.43
CA LEU A 133 -12.27 9.88 -7.70
C LEU A 133 -12.34 9.01 -8.96
N ARG A 134 -13.14 7.95 -8.87
CA ARG A 134 -13.52 7.14 -10.02
C ARG A 134 -14.78 7.75 -10.65
N GLU A 135 -14.67 8.09 -11.91
CA GLU A 135 -15.77 8.52 -12.76
C GLU A 135 -16.02 7.46 -13.85
N ALA A 136 -17.03 7.66 -14.69
CA ALA A 136 -17.44 6.68 -15.68
C ALA A 136 -16.33 6.31 -16.68
N ASP A 137 -15.50 7.27 -17.05
CA ASP A 137 -14.50 7.19 -18.13
C ASP A 137 -13.05 7.26 -17.64
N GLY A 138 -12.81 7.42 -16.32
CA GLY A 138 -11.45 7.57 -15.82
C GLY A 138 -11.34 7.80 -14.32
N LEU A 139 -10.11 8.01 -13.88
CA LEU A 139 -9.76 8.41 -12.53
C LEU A 139 -9.28 9.85 -12.55
N TYR A 140 -9.78 10.67 -11.65
CA TYR A 140 -9.49 12.11 -11.63
C TYR A 140 -8.99 12.58 -10.28
N LEU A 141 -8.08 13.57 -10.32
CA LEU A 141 -7.49 14.16 -9.13
C LEU A 141 -8.33 15.36 -8.65
N TRP A 142 -8.78 15.27 -7.42
CA TRP A 142 -9.53 16.29 -6.73
C TRP A 142 -8.78 16.78 -5.49
N MET A 143 -9.09 17.98 -5.03
CA MET A 143 -8.51 18.55 -3.81
C MET A 143 -9.57 19.21 -2.95
N VAL A 144 -9.57 18.87 -1.68
CA VAL A 144 -10.38 19.51 -0.64
C VAL A 144 -9.52 20.57 0.06
N ASN A 145 -10.07 21.75 0.23
CA ASN A 145 -9.51 22.77 1.12
C ASN A 145 -10.17 22.64 2.50
N VAL A 146 -9.38 22.35 3.52
CA VAL A 146 -9.86 22.09 4.88
C VAL A 146 -10.47 23.31 5.55
N ALA A 147 -9.97 24.53 5.26
CA ALA A 147 -10.46 25.76 5.88
C ALA A 147 -11.88 26.10 5.46
N ASN A 148 -12.19 26.04 4.18
CA ASN A 148 -13.51 26.39 3.63
C ASN A 148 -14.41 25.19 3.30
N LYS A 149 -13.94 23.94 3.47
CA LYS A 149 -14.67 22.67 3.22
C LYS A 149 -15.15 22.55 1.77
N GLN A 150 -14.39 23.08 0.83
CA GLN A 150 -14.68 23.04 -0.60
C GLN A 150 -13.75 22.06 -1.31
N ALA A 151 -14.33 21.22 -2.15
CA ALA A 151 -13.60 20.36 -3.08
C ALA A 151 -13.66 20.92 -4.49
N LYS A 152 -12.60 20.70 -5.26
CA LYS A 152 -12.57 20.98 -6.69
C LYS A 152 -11.69 19.97 -7.41
N GLN A 153 -12.03 19.67 -8.63
CA GLN A 153 -11.15 18.95 -9.54
C GLN A 153 -9.96 19.86 -9.88
N ILE A 154 -8.75 19.37 -9.68
CA ILE A 154 -7.52 20.15 -9.90
C ILE A 154 -6.76 19.75 -11.15
N SER A 155 -7.10 18.61 -11.75
CA SER A 155 -6.58 18.15 -13.03
C SER A 155 -7.71 17.58 -13.89
N LYS A 156 -7.72 17.94 -15.17
CA LYS A 156 -8.60 17.34 -16.18
C LYS A 156 -8.00 16.09 -16.81
N ARG A 157 -6.75 15.77 -16.49
CA ARG A 157 -6.07 14.56 -16.97
C ARG A 157 -6.59 13.36 -16.21
N LYS A 158 -6.72 12.24 -16.91
CA LYS A 158 -6.97 10.95 -16.28
C LYS A 158 -5.70 10.49 -15.54
N MET A 159 -5.88 10.02 -14.31
CA MET A 159 -4.78 9.46 -13.53
C MET A 159 -4.55 8.00 -13.92
N ASN A 160 -3.31 7.56 -13.97
CA ASN A 160 -2.95 6.17 -14.17
C ASN A 160 -2.60 5.52 -12.83
N ARG A 161 -3.47 4.61 -12.37
CA ARG A 161 -3.32 3.90 -11.10
C ARG A 161 -3.12 2.39 -11.26
N THR A 162 -2.82 1.92 -12.47
CA THR A 162 -2.63 0.50 -12.79
C THR A 162 -1.41 -0.11 -12.11
N ALA A 163 -0.33 0.66 -11.96
CA ALA A 163 0.87 0.21 -11.26
C ALA A 163 0.72 0.23 -9.74
N SER A 164 -0.30 0.92 -9.20
CA SER A 164 -0.59 0.93 -7.76
C SER A 164 -0.97 -0.47 -7.31
N GLN A 165 -0.27 -1.00 -6.32
CA GLN A 165 -0.67 -2.24 -5.67
C GLN A 165 -1.91 -1.93 -4.82
N PRO A 166 -3.02 -2.66 -4.97
CA PRO A 166 -4.09 -2.59 -3.98
C PRO A 166 -3.51 -2.99 -2.62
N GLY A 167 -3.83 -2.24 -1.57
CA GLY A 167 -3.53 -2.67 -0.20
C GLY A 167 -4.13 -4.06 0.03
N PRO A 168 -3.47 -4.95 0.79
CA PRO A 168 -3.87 -6.36 0.87
C PRO A 168 -5.19 -6.59 1.61
N MET A 169 -5.78 -5.59 2.25
CA MET A 169 -7.02 -5.75 3.03
C MET A 169 -7.90 -4.49 3.02
N ARG A 170 -9.22 -4.71 3.14
CA ARG A 170 -10.24 -3.69 3.43
C ARG A 170 -9.87 -2.94 4.72
N GLY A 171 -9.96 -1.62 4.70
CA GLY A 171 -9.62 -0.77 5.87
C GLY A 171 -8.15 -0.37 5.99
N MET A 172 -7.27 -0.79 5.09
CA MET A 172 -5.92 -0.25 5.01
C MET A 172 -5.92 1.13 4.36
N ASN A 173 -5.02 1.97 4.86
CA ASN A 173 -4.83 3.36 4.48
C ASN A 173 -5.07 3.60 2.97
N PRO A 174 -6.08 4.40 2.59
CA PRO A 174 -6.38 4.72 1.20
C PRO A 174 -5.35 5.67 0.58
N ALA A 175 -4.13 5.74 1.12
CA ALA A 175 -3.12 6.71 0.73
C ALA A 175 -2.93 6.76 -0.79
N ILE A 176 -3.05 7.94 -1.32
CA ILE A 176 -2.63 8.25 -2.68
C ILE A 176 -1.12 8.07 -2.73
N ARG A 177 -0.64 7.24 -3.64
CA ARG A 177 0.79 7.24 -3.94
C ARG A 177 1.12 8.45 -4.83
N ALA A 178 0.74 9.62 -4.36
CA ALA A 178 1.15 10.89 -4.89
C ALA A 178 2.32 11.41 -4.06
N SER A 179 3.19 12.15 -4.71
CA SER A 179 4.32 12.77 -4.04
C SER A 179 3.97 14.24 -3.79
N TRP A 180 3.61 14.57 -2.55
CA TRP A 180 3.36 15.95 -2.13
C TRP A 180 4.65 16.76 -2.09
N VAL A 181 4.82 17.72 -2.99
CA VAL A 181 5.93 18.69 -2.92
C VAL A 181 5.67 19.69 -1.79
N ASN A 182 4.43 20.14 -1.64
CA ASN A 182 3.92 20.95 -0.53
C ASN A 182 2.39 20.83 -0.48
N ASP A 183 1.72 21.55 0.40
CA ASP A 183 0.25 21.46 0.56
C ASP A 183 -0.57 21.83 -0.70
N SER A 184 0.07 22.37 -1.73
CA SER A 184 -0.62 22.82 -2.95
C SER A 184 -0.11 22.17 -4.23
N VAL A 185 0.99 21.42 -4.16
CA VAL A 185 1.69 20.86 -5.33
C VAL A 185 1.91 19.37 -5.14
N LEU A 186 1.47 18.60 -6.14
CA LEU A 186 1.60 17.14 -6.18
C LEU A 186 2.32 16.70 -7.44
N ILE A 187 3.07 15.60 -7.34
CA ILE A 187 3.53 14.84 -8.50
C ILE A 187 2.73 13.55 -8.55
N VAL A 188 2.01 13.32 -9.65
CA VAL A 188 1.12 12.17 -9.83
C VAL A 188 1.35 11.48 -11.17
N PRO A 189 1.18 10.16 -11.26
CA PRO A 189 1.16 9.46 -12.54
C PRO A 189 -0.19 9.68 -13.23
N ALA A 190 -0.17 10.27 -14.42
CA ALA A 190 -1.32 10.51 -15.28
C ALA A 190 -1.22 9.66 -16.56
N VAL A 191 -2.34 9.49 -17.24
CA VAL A 191 -2.36 8.90 -18.58
C VAL A 191 -1.64 9.84 -19.54
N PRO A 192 -0.70 9.35 -20.39
CA PRO A 192 -0.03 10.19 -21.38
C PRO A 192 -1.02 10.84 -22.36
N GLN A 193 -0.83 12.11 -22.70
CA GLN A 193 -1.76 12.84 -23.59
C GLN A 193 -1.85 12.24 -25.00
N HIS A 194 -0.77 11.64 -25.47
CA HIS A 194 -0.66 11.08 -26.81
C HIS A 194 -0.60 9.55 -26.81
N LEU A 195 -1.33 8.93 -25.89
CA LEU A 195 -1.32 7.45 -25.74
C LEU A 195 -1.88 6.71 -26.97
N GLY A 196 -2.71 7.35 -27.80
CA GLY A 196 -3.37 6.70 -28.93
C GLY A 196 -4.58 5.86 -28.53
N ALA A 197 -5.06 5.04 -29.46
CA ALA A 197 -6.17 4.13 -29.23
C ALA A 197 -5.69 2.84 -28.53
N MET A 198 -6.57 2.25 -27.74
CA MET A 198 -6.31 0.96 -27.10
C MET A 198 -6.07 -0.13 -28.16
N PRO A 199 -5.03 -0.97 -28.00
CA PRO A 199 -4.77 -2.08 -28.92
C PRO A 199 -6.00 -3.00 -29.06
N THR A 200 -6.28 -3.42 -30.29
CA THR A 200 -7.37 -4.38 -30.58
C THR A 200 -6.80 -5.78 -30.69
N PRO A 201 -7.55 -6.81 -30.25
CA PRO A 201 -7.11 -8.19 -30.42
C PRO A 201 -6.86 -8.51 -31.91
N PRO A 202 -5.82 -9.28 -32.23
CA PRO A 202 -5.62 -9.73 -33.60
C PRO A 202 -6.79 -10.61 -34.06
N SER A 203 -7.19 -10.44 -35.30
CA SER A 203 -8.31 -11.23 -35.91
C SER A 203 -8.02 -12.73 -36.01
N ALA A 204 -6.76 -13.10 -35.99
CA ALA A 204 -6.30 -14.47 -35.94
C ALA A 204 -5.11 -14.63 -34.99
N PRO A 205 -4.94 -15.78 -34.32
CA PRO A 205 -3.77 -16.05 -33.52
C PRO A 205 -2.48 -15.91 -34.34
N SER A 206 -1.47 -15.28 -33.82
CA SER A 206 -0.16 -15.09 -34.47
C SER A 206 0.65 -16.41 -34.60
N GLY A 207 0.11 -17.53 -34.12
CA GLY A 207 0.72 -18.86 -34.07
C GLY A 207 0.81 -19.37 -32.62
N PRO A 208 1.27 -20.62 -32.44
CA PRO A 208 1.43 -21.17 -31.11
C PRO A 208 2.54 -20.44 -30.35
N VAL A 209 2.30 -20.16 -29.07
CA VAL A 209 3.36 -19.73 -28.16
C VAL A 209 4.18 -20.97 -27.82
N ILE A 210 5.39 -21.05 -28.36
CA ILE A 210 6.29 -22.20 -28.13
C ILE A 210 7.19 -21.83 -26.94
N GLN A 211 7.09 -22.59 -25.87
CA GLN A 211 8.04 -22.55 -24.76
C GLN A 211 9.06 -23.67 -24.96
N VAL A 212 10.34 -23.30 -25.10
CA VAL A 212 11.42 -24.29 -25.22
C VAL A 212 12.11 -24.36 -23.84
N SER A 213 12.12 -25.57 -23.26
CA SER A 213 12.94 -25.86 -22.09
C SER A 213 14.38 -26.07 -22.53
N ASP A 214 15.32 -25.32 -21.95
CA ASP A 214 16.76 -25.49 -22.15
C ASP A 214 17.38 -26.58 -21.25
N GLY A 215 16.55 -27.39 -20.60
CA GLY A 215 16.96 -28.44 -19.66
C GLY A 215 17.37 -27.95 -18.29
N LYS A 216 17.32 -26.65 -18.03
CA LYS A 216 17.54 -26.11 -16.69
C LYS A 216 16.28 -26.25 -15.84
N ALA A 217 16.44 -26.83 -14.64
CA ALA A 217 15.34 -26.90 -13.69
C ALA A 217 14.93 -25.48 -13.28
N ALA A 218 13.78 -25.02 -13.77
CA ALA A 218 13.17 -23.79 -13.30
C ALA A 218 12.23 -24.11 -12.13
N PRO A 219 12.25 -23.32 -11.04
CA PRO A 219 11.29 -23.49 -9.96
C PRO A 219 9.87 -23.25 -10.52
N ALA A 220 9.00 -24.23 -10.41
CA ALA A 220 7.62 -24.14 -10.87
C ALA A 220 6.78 -23.35 -9.86
N ARG A 221 6.92 -22.02 -9.80
CA ARG A 221 5.88 -21.20 -9.21
C ARG A 221 4.74 -21.04 -10.19
N THR A 222 3.53 -21.34 -9.75
CA THR A 222 2.35 -21.03 -10.53
C THR A 222 2.00 -19.55 -10.30
N TYR A 223 2.19 -18.74 -11.32
CA TYR A 223 1.74 -17.37 -11.33
C TYR A 223 0.39 -17.26 -12.03
N GLN A 224 -0.47 -16.41 -11.48
CA GLN A 224 -1.74 -16.06 -12.13
C GLN A 224 -1.57 -14.79 -12.98
N ASP A 225 -2.44 -14.67 -13.98
CA ASP A 225 -2.63 -13.41 -14.72
C ASP A 225 -1.35 -12.89 -15.41
N LEU A 226 -0.45 -13.80 -15.87
CA LEU A 226 0.75 -13.44 -16.63
C LEU A 226 0.41 -12.90 -18.03
N LEU A 227 1.38 -12.24 -18.66
CA LEU A 227 1.33 -11.98 -20.11
C LEU A 227 1.40 -13.31 -20.85
N LYS A 228 0.73 -13.42 -22.00
CA LYS A 228 0.60 -14.69 -22.74
C LYS A 228 1.10 -14.60 -24.18
N ASN A 229 1.12 -13.41 -24.75
CA ASN A 229 1.38 -13.20 -26.16
C ASN A 229 1.79 -11.71 -26.42
N PRO A 230 2.21 -11.37 -27.65
CA PRO A 230 2.57 -9.99 -27.99
C PRO A 230 1.42 -8.97 -27.88
N TYR A 231 0.17 -9.39 -28.00
CA TYR A 231 -0.98 -8.52 -27.79
C TYR A 231 -1.09 -8.11 -26.31
N ASP A 232 -0.89 -9.05 -25.39
CA ASP A 232 -0.85 -8.74 -23.95
C ASP A 232 0.30 -7.78 -23.61
N GLU A 233 1.45 -7.86 -24.31
CA GLU A 233 2.54 -6.89 -24.14
C GLU A 233 2.12 -5.48 -24.58
N GLN A 234 1.42 -5.38 -25.72
CA GLN A 234 0.90 -4.08 -26.20
C GLN A 234 -0.13 -3.49 -25.23
N LEU A 235 -1.03 -4.33 -24.69
CA LEU A 235 -1.98 -3.92 -23.67
C LEU A 235 -1.29 -3.52 -22.37
N PHE A 236 -0.24 -4.23 -21.98
CA PHE A 236 0.55 -3.90 -20.81
C PHE A 236 1.25 -2.54 -20.98
N ASP A 237 1.91 -2.31 -22.13
CA ASP A 237 2.46 -1.01 -22.45
C ASP A 237 1.39 0.08 -22.42
N TYR A 238 0.24 -0.15 -23.07
CA TYR A 238 -0.84 0.83 -23.14
C TYR A 238 -1.41 1.20 -21.76
N LEU A 239 -1.77 0.21 -20.96
CA LEU A 239 -2.47 0.43 -19.69
C LEU A 239 -1.52 0.86 -18.56
N PHE A 240 -0.26 0.42 -18.57
CA PHE A 240 0.66 0.67 -17.46
C PHE A 240 1.59 1.86 -17.66
N THR A 241 1.76 2.35 -18.90
CA THR A 241 2.57 3.55 -19.14
C THR A 241 1.88 4.77 -18.56
N ALA A 242 2.61 5.51 -17.75
CA ALA A 242 2.16 6.75 -17.13
C ALA A 242 3.14 7.88 -17.42
N GLN A 243 2.62 9.10 -17.51
CA GLN A 243 3.38 10.35 -17.51
C GLN A 243 3.36 10.93 -16.10
N LEU A 244 4.51 11.18 -15.51
CA LEU A 244 4.55 11.95 -14.27
C LEU A 244 4.17 13.40 -14.55
N VAL A 245 3.28 13.94 -13.74
CA VAL A 245 2.80 15.32 -13.86
C VAL A 245 2.90 16.02 -12.52
N LYS A 246 3.57 17.16 -12.51
CA LYS A 246 3.53 18.12 -11.42
C LYS A 246 2.27 18.96 -11.56
N VAL A 247 1.35 18.82 -10.64
CA VAL A 247 0.08 19.53 -10.60
C VAL A 247 0.18 20.65 -9.57
N GLU A 248 0.07 21.86 -10.04
CA GLU A 248 0.06 23.12 -9.29
C GLU A 248 -1.34 23.76 -9.40
N PRO A 249 -1.73 24.73 -8.59
CA PRO A 249 -3.11 25.26 -8.56
C PRO A 249 -3.66 25.73 -9.92
N ASN A 250 -2.81 26.20 -10.83
CA ASN A 250 -3.20 26.70 -12.15
C ASN A 250 -2.28 26.23 -13.29
N LYS A 251 -1.44 25.23 -13.04
CA LYS A 251 -0.46 24.74 -14.01
C LYS A 251 -0.22 23.26 -13.84
N GLU A 252 -0.10 22.57 -14.96
CA GLU A 252 0.39 21.20 -15.03
C GLU A 252 1.68 21.16 -15.85
N THR A 253 2.68 20.43 -15.34
CA THR A 253 3.98 20.27 -16.01
C THR A 253 4.32 18.80 -16.07
N GLU A 254 4.58 18.27 -17.27
CA GLU A 254 5.06 16.91 -17.46
C GLU A 254 6.51 16.79 -17.01
N LEU A 255 6.83 15.70 -16.31
CA LEU A 255 8.15 15.41 -15.78
C LEU A 255 8.73 14.17 -16.47
N GLY A 256 9.88 14.35 -17.11
CA GLY A 256 10.57 13.27 -17.80
C GLY A 256 9.78 12.66 -18.96
N GLN A 257 10.06 11.40 -19.27
CA GLN A 257 9.40 10.64 -20.33
C GLN A 257 8.35 9.70 -19.74
N PRO A 258 7.28 9.36 -20.49
CA PRO A 258 6.35 8.32 -20.10
C PRO A 258 7.06 7.00 -19.86
N ALA A 259 6.70 6.30 -18.77
CA ALA A 259 7.27 5.01 -18.39
C ALA A 259 6.30 4.20 -17.54
N ILE A 260 6.61 2.92 -17.30
CA ILE A 260 5.87 2.08 -16.37
C ILE A 260 6.50 2.23 -14.98
N TYR A 261 5.94 3.10 -14.15
CA TYR A 261 6.47 3.40 -12.83
C TYR A 261 5.99 2.41 -11.78
N LEU A 262 6.93 1.66 -11.16
CA LEU A 262 6.67 0.84 -9.97
C LEU A 262 6.74 1.65 -8.68
N GLN A 263 7.61 2.65 -8.65
CA GLN A 263 7.84 3.51 -7.49
C GLN A 263 8.08 4.94 -7.94
N THR A 264 7.50 5.87 -7.18
CA THR A 264 7.78 7.31 -7.26
C THR A 264 7.71 7.87 -5.84
N THR A 265 8.82 8.35 -5.29
CA THR A 265 8.87 8.90 -3.93
C THR A 265 9.79 10.12 -3.87
N LEU A 266 9.30 11.21 -3.28
CA LEU A 266 10.12 12.40 -3.03
C LEU A 266 11.12 12.17 -1.91
N SER A 267 12.29 12.79 -2.02
CA SER A 267 13.23 12.94 -0.91
C SER A 267 12.55 13.69 0.26
N PRO A 268 12.99 13.49 1.50
CA PRO A 268 12.40 14.18 2.64
C PRO A 268 12.41 15.71 2.53
N ASP A 269 13.45 16.32 1.94
CA ASP A 269 13.52 17.75 1.64
C ASP A 269 12.69 18.18 0.42
N ARG A 270 12.09 17.17 -0.29
CA ARG A 270 11.22 17.35 -1.46
C ARG A 270 11.88 18.04 -2.66
N GLN A 271 13.18 17.88 -2.82
CA GLN A 271 13.94 18.43 -3.94
C GLN A 271 14.26 17.38 -5.02
N MET A 272 14.10 16.10 -4.72
CA MET A 272 14.46 14.99 -5.62
C MET A 272 13.38 13.93 -5.63
N LEU A 273 13.23 13.24 -6.76
CA LEU A 273 12.28 12.17 -6.96
C LEU A 273 13.02 10.85 -7.23
N LEU A 274 12.86 9.87 -6.37
CA LEU A 274 13.29 8.49 -6.61
C LEU A 274 12.22 7.79 -7.43
N THR A 275 12.61 7.22 -8.58
CA THR A 275 11.74 6.46 -9.46
C THR A 275 12.31 5.06 -9.70
N THR A 276 11.43 4.07 -9.79
CA THR A 276 11.77 2.74 -10.33
C THR A 276 10.81 2.43 -11.46
N THR A 277 11.34 2.16 -12.64
CA THR A 277 10.58 1.85 -13.85
C THR A 277 10.82 0.43 -14.32
N ILE A 278 9.80 -0.16 -14.97
CA ILE A 278 9.93 -1.43 -15.69
C ILE A 278 10.51 -1.15 -17.07
N GLU A 279 11.43 -2.01 -17.51
CA GLU A 279 12.01 -1.99 -18.87
C GLU A 279 11.72 -3.30 -19.61
N LYS A 280 11.83 -3.28 -20.93
CA LYS A 280 11.83 -4.49 -21.78
C LYS A 280 13.16 -5.23 -21.67
N PRO A 281 13.18 -6.54 -21.98
CA PRO A 281 12.05 -7.38 -22.44
C PRO A 281 11.13 -7.81 -21.31
N TYR A 282 9.84 -8.05 -21.65
CA TYR A 282 8.88 -8.67 -20.73
C TYR A 282 8.98 -10.20 -20.75
N SER A 283 8.22 -10.87 -19.88
CA SER A 283 8.22 -12.33 -19.78
C SER A 283 6.81 -12.87 -19.65
N TYR A 284 6.60 -14.06 -20.22
CA TYR A 284 5.37 -14.83 -20.06
C TYR A 284 5.46 -15.86 -18.92
N LEU A 285 6.60 -15.91 -18.23
CA LEU A 285 6.90 -16.90 -17.18
C LEU A 285 6.87 -16.34 -15.78
N VAL A 286 7.05 -15.04 -15.63
CA VAL A 286 7.12 -14.35 -14.33
C VAL A 286 6.22 -13.12 -14.29
N ALA A 287 5.85 -12.69 -13.09
CA ALA A 287 5.06 -11.47 -12.89
C ALA A 287 5.92 -10.21 -13.12
N ARG A 288 5.25 -9.08 -13.39
CA ARG A 288 5.88 -7.76 -13.64
C ARG A 288 6.89 -7.32 -12.58
N ALA A 289 6.74 -7.81 -11.35
CA ALA A 289 7.68 -7.53 -10.26
C ALA A 289 9.09 -8.07 -10.54
N SER A 290 9.22 -9.06 -11.42
CA SER A 290 10.48 -9.68 -11.83
C SER A 290 11.01 -9.21 -13.19
N PHE A 291 10.32 -8.31 -13.88
CA PHE A 291 10.79 -7.72 -15.14
C PHE A 291 12.02 -6.84 -14.91
N PRO A 292 12.81 -6.57 -15.96
CA PRO A 292 13.94 -5.65 -15.86
C PRO A 292 13.50 -4.29 -15.30
N LYS A 293 14.35 -3.69 -14.48
CA LYS A 293 14.02 -2.44 -13.78
C LYS A 293 15.19 -1.48 -13.84
N ARG A 294 14.84 -0.20 -13.82
CA ARG A 294 15.80 0.90 -13.65
C ARG A 294 15.36 1.78 -12.49
N THR A 295 16.28 2.03 -11.56
CA THR A 295 16.07 2.93 -10.43
C THR A 295 16.89 4.19 -10.62
N CYS A 296 16.22 5.34 -10.62
CA CYS A 296 16.82 6.65 -10.90
C CYS A 296 16.41 7.69 -9.88
N VAL A 297 17.26 8.68 -9.67
CA VAL A 297 16.92 9.94 -9.01
C VAL A 297 16.79 11.02 -10.06
N LEU A 298 15.67 11.72 -10.03
CA LEU A 298 15.34 12.86 -10.89
C LEU A 298 15.24 14.13 -10.05
N ASP A 299 15.42 15.31 -10.68
CA ASP A 299 15.01 16.58 -10.09
C ASP A 299 13.49 16.80 -10.25
N LEU A 300 12.98 17.95 -9.77
CA LEU A 300 11.55 18.29 -9.84
C LEU A 300 11.11 18.78 -11.24
N GLU A 301 12.02 18.87 -12.18
CA GLU A 301 11.80 19.13 -13.61
C GLU A 301 11.81 17.81 -14.42
N GLY A 302 12.09 16.67 -13.77
CA GLY A 302 12.14 15.36 -14.40
C GLY A 302 13.48 15.03 -15.08
N LYS A 303 14.52 15.83 -14.86
CA LYS A 303 15.85 15.59 -15.40
C LYS A 303 16.60 14.55 -14.54
N LEU A 304 17.30 13.64 -15.19
CA LEU A 304 18.10 12.61 -14.52
C LEU A 304 19.26 13.25 -13.75
N ILE A 305 19.27 13.03 -12.43
CA ILE A 305 20.41 13.34 -11.55
C ILE A 305 21.34 12.12 -11.48
N LYS A 306 20.78 10.93 -11.21
CA LYS A 306 21.59 9.71 -11.03
C LYS A 306 20.81 8.45 -11.42
N GLU A 307 21.43 7.57 -12.21
CA GLU A 307 21.03 6.17 -12.29
C GLU A 307 21.63 5.45 -11.08
N VAL A 308 20.77 4.92 -10.22
CA VAL A 308 21.16 4.28 -8.94
C VAL A 308 21.42 2.80 -9.15
N ASP A 309 20.54 2.16 -9.95
CA ASP A 309 20.55 0.72 -10.16
C ASP A 309 19.83 0.34 -11.47
N LYS A 310 20.32 -0.73 -12.10
CA LYS A 310 19.70 -1.35 -13.27
C LYS A 310 19.75 -2.85 -13.13
N GLN A 311 18.57 -3.47 -13.07
CA GLN A 311 18.41 -4.90 -12.86
C GLN A 311 17.94 -5.61 -14.13
N PRO A 312 18.51 -6.77 -14.46
CA PRO A 312 17.98 -7.65 -15.49
C PRO A 312 16.67 -8.30 -15.01
N MET A 313 16.07 -9.10 -15.88
CA MET A 313 14.98 -9.98 -15.49
C MET A 313 15.44 -10.94 -14.40
N THR A 314 14.58 -11.11 -13.39
CA THR A 314 14.85 -12.01 -12.27
C THR A 314 13.85 -13.17 -12.29
N ALA A 315 14.31 -14.34 -11.83
CA ALA A 315 13.43 -15.45 -11.50
C ALA A 315 13.32 -15.56 -9.98
N ASP A 316 12.13 -15.95 -9.49
CA ASP A 316 11.98 -16.21 -8.05
C ASP A 316 12.80 -17.44 -7.65
N ILE A 317 13.61 -17.30 -6.63
CA ILE A 317 14.28 -18.43 -5.98
C ILE A 317 13.30 -19.08 -5.03
N MET A 318 12.99 -20.35 -5.23
CA MET A 318 12.05 -21.09 -4.38
C MET A 318 12.69 -21.45 -3.03
N GLY A 319 11.97 -21.25 -1.95
CA GLY A 319 12.40 -21.62 -0.59
C GLY A 319 12.03 -20.58 0.45
N TYR A 320 12.31 -20.91 1.70
CA TYR A 320 12.16 -19.95 2.80
C TYR A 320 13.36 -19.02 2.84
N ASP A 321 13.11 -17.77 3.19
CA ASP A 321 14.12 -16.71 3.32
C ASP A 321 14.90 -16.42 2.02
N THR A 322 14.43 -16.92 0.88
CA THR A 322 15.00 -16.59 -0.42
C THR A 322 14.57 -15.20 -0.87
N THR A 323 15.42 -14.54 -1.64
CA THR A 323 15.16 -13.23 -2.24
C THR A 323 15.91 -13.12 -3.55
N ASN A 324 15.63 -12.09 -4.31
CA ASN A 324 16.43 -11.77 -5.49
C ASN A 324 17.83 -11.27 -5.06
N PRO A 325 18.91 -11.62 -5.77
CA PRO A 325 20.27 -11.29 -5.39
C PRO A 325 20.64 -9.80 -5.58
N PHE A 326 19.81 -9.06 -6.31
CA PHE A 326 20.08 -7.65 -6.64
C PHE A 326 19.68 -6.70 -5.51
N PRO A 327 20.17 -5.45 -5.52
CA PRO A 327 19.72 -4.41 -4.60
C PRO A 327 18.20 -4.26 -4.60
N ARG A 328 17.61 -4.10 -3.43
CA ARG A 328 16.15 -4.04 -3.26
C ARG A 328 15.74 -3.04 -2.17
N SER A 329 14.43 -2.75 -2.10
CA SER A 329 13.85 -1.88 -1.06
C SER A 329 14.49 -0.49 -1.04
N PHE A 330 14.73 0.08 -2.23
CA PHE A 330 15.21 1.45 -2.34
C PHE A 330 14.24 2.43 -1.69
N GLY A 331 14.77 3.35 -0.90
CA GLY A 331 14.00 4.38 -0.23
C GLY A 331 14.87 5.55 0.22
N TRP A 332 14.23 6.57 0.77
CA TRP A 332 14.88 7.71 1.39
C TRP A 332 14.95 7.50 2.90
N ARG A 333 16.11 7.78 3.51
CA ARG A 333 16.19 7.89 4.96
C ARG A 333 15.25 9.01 5.43
N ALA A 334 14.32 8.67 6.31
CA ALA A 334 13.29 9.60 6.78
C ALA A 334 13.86 10.79 7.59
N ASP A 335 15.02 10.59 8.21
CA ASP A 335 15.71 11.55 9.07
C ASP A 335 16.69 12.47 8.33
N LYS A 336 16.92 12.26 7.03
CA LYS A 336 17.89 13.01 6.22
C LYS A 336 17.21 13.74 5.07
N PRO A 337 17.74 14.89 4.61
CA PRO A 337 17.12 15.64 3.52
C PRO A 337 17.06 14.83 2.21
N ALA A 338 18.18 14.21 1.82
CA ALA A 338 18.29 13.48 0.55
C ALA A 338 19.36 12.37 0.65
N THR A 339 19.08 11.33 1.42
CA THR A 339 19.97 10.17 1.54
C THR A 339 19.18 8.92 1.16
N LEU A 340 19.59 8.25 0.09
CA LEU A 340 19.05 6.96 -0.31
C LEU A 340 19.53 5.86 0.64
N TYR A 341 18.71 4.81 0.81
CA TYR A 341 19.13 3.53 1.36
C TYR A 341 18.52 2.38 0.55
N TRP A 342 19.16 1.20 0.64
CA TRP A 342 18.67 -0.04 0.04
C TRP A 342 19.26 -1.24 0.76
N THR A 343 18.77 -2.42 0.42
CA THR A 343 19.21 -3.70 1.01
C THR A 343 19.82 -4.60 -0.08
N GLU A 344 20.92 -5.26 0.23
CA GLU A 344 21.58 -6.24 -0.63
C GLU A 344 21.69 -7.60 0.07
N ALA A 345 21.37 -8.68 -0.66
CA ALA A 345 21.56 -10.04 -0.16
C ALA A 345 23.06 -10.39 -0.12
N GLN A 346 23.53 -10.96 0.98
CA GLN A 346 24.93 -11.36 1.15
C GLN A 346 25.14 -12.86 0.82
N ASP A 347 24.05 -13.60 0.64
CA ASP A 347 23.99 -15.03 0.35
C ASP A 347 23.50 -15.31 -1.09
N GLU A 348 23.71 -14.37 -2.01
CA GLU A 348 23.20 -14.44 -3.39
C GLU A 348 21.68 -14.71 -3.46
N GLY A 349 20.96 -14.42 -2.38
CA GLY A 349 19.51 -14.60 -2.26
C GLY A 349 19.04 -16.03 -1.94
N ASP A 350 19.96 -16.99 -1.76
CA ASP A 350 19.59 -18.38 -1.40
C ASP A 350 20.41 -18.89 -0.19
N PRO A 351 19.90 -18.77 1.03
CA PRO A 351 20.59 -19.18 2.25
C PRO A 351 20.83 -20.70 2.36
N ARG A 352 20.23 -21.50 1.50
CA ARG A 352 20.45 -22.95 1.46
C ARG A 352 21.74 -23.29 0.74
N LYS A 353 22.10 -22.49 -0.28
CA LYS A 353 23.32 -22.65 -1.08
C LYS A 353 24.50 -21.92 -0.47
N HIS A 354 24.24 -20.70 0.01
CA HIS A 354 25.28 -19.80 0.51
C HIS A 354 25.00 -19.50 1.98
N LYS A 355 25.69 -20.25 2.87
CA LYS A 355 25.59 -20.04 4.32
C LYS A 355 26.50 -18.90 4.75
N VAL A 356 25.91 -17.84 5.26
CA VAL A 356 26.57 -16.63 5.72
C VAL A 356 26.12 -16.26 7.13
N GLU A 357 26.91 -15.50 7.85
CA GLU A 357 26.55 -14.98 9.17
C GLU A 357 25.43 -13.94 9.06
N PHE A 358 25.48 -13.07 8.04
CA PHE A 358 24.51 -12.02 7.78
C PHE A 358 23.87 -12.24 6.41
N MET A 359 22.56 -12.42 6.39
CA MET A 359 21.83 -12.64 5.12
C MET A 359 21.70 -11.36 4.31
N ASP A 360 21.61 -10.20 4.97
CA ASP A 360 21.43 -8.92 4.32
C ASP A 360 22.40 -7.86 4.85
N ALA A 361 22.73 -6.90 3.98
CA ALA A 361 23.41 -5.66 4.32
C ALA A 361 22.60 -4.46 3.81
N VAL A 362 22.47 -3.43 4.63
CA VAL A 362 21.82 -2.17 4.28
C VAL A 362 22.88 -1.15 4.00
N TYR A 363 22.76 -0.48 2.86
CA TYR A 363 23.65 0.58 2.43
C TYR A 363 22.92 1.92 2.34
N GLN A 364 23.67 3.00 2.38
CA GLN A 364 23.17 4.36 2.14
C GLN A 364 24.05 5.13 1.18
N TRP A 365 23.46 6.17 0.58
CA TRP A 365 24.15 7.07 -0.33
C TRP A 365 23.51 8.46 -0.28
N ALA A 366 24.28 9.43 0.19
CA ALA A 366 23.80 10.80 0.33
C ALA A 366 23.95 11.57 -0.99
N ALA A 367 23.01 12.49 -1.25
CA ALA A 367 23.16 13.45 -2.34
C ALA A 367 24.44 14.28 -2.12
N PRO A 368 25.13 14.68 -3.21
CA PRO A 368 24.78 14.60 -4.62
C PRO A 368 25.13 13.26 -5.31
N PHE A 369 25.30 12.15 -4.59
CA PHE A 369 25.60 10.80 -5.09
C PHE A 369 26.95 10.67 -5.82
N THR A 370 27.94 11.45 -5.38
CA THR A 370 29.32 11.41 -5.90
C THR A 370 30.28 10.67 -4.96
N GLY A 371 29.95 10.59 -3.67
CA GLY A 371 30.73 9.86 -2.68
C GLY A 371 30.51 8.34 -2.78
N GLU A 372 31.21 7.60 -1.93
CA GLU A 372 31.06 6.14 -1.83
C GLU A 372 29.76 5.75 -1.12
N LYS A 373 29.25 4.58 -1.50
CA LYS A 373 28.15 3.91 -0.81
C LYS A 373 28.62 3.44 0.56
N GLN A 374 27.89 3.75 1.61
CA GLN A 374 28.26 3.44 2.99
C GLN A 374 27.43 2.30 3.53
N LEU A 375 28.07 1.32 4.16
CA LEU A 375 27.40 0.30 4.94
C LEU A 375 26.72 0.96 6.16
N VAL A 376 25.49 0.58 6.43
CA VAL A 376 24.71 1.06 7.59
C VAL A 376 24.58 -0.02 8.65
N VAL A 377 24.19 -1.23 8.25
CA VAL A 377 23.98 -2.36 9.15
C VAL A 377 23.95 -3.67 8.36
N LYS A 378 24.40 -4.76 8.98
CA LYS A 378 24.22 -6.14 8.50
C LYS A 378 23.23 -6.86 9.40
N THR A 379 22.40 -7.72 8.81
CA THR A 379 21.34 -8.43 9.54
C THR A 379 21.43 -9.95 9.38
N PRO A 380 21.38 -10.72 10.47
CA PRO A 380 21.42 -12.19 10.43
C PRO A 380 20.23 -12.81 9.70
N PHE A 381 19.05 -12.18 9.76
CA PHE A 381 17.86 -12.56 9.00
C PHE A 381 17.59 -11.56 7.88
N ARG A 382 16.57 -11.83 7.05
CA ARG A 382 16.16 -10.88 6.01
C ARG A 382 15.68 -9.57 6.62
N CYS A 383 16.29 -8.48 6.21
CA CYS A 383 15.85 -7.14 6.53
C CYS A 383 14.48 -6.86 5.89
N ARG A 384 13.47 -6.59 6.72
CA ARG A 384 12.13 -6.22 6.28
C ARG A 384 11.94 -4.72 6.12
N SER A 385 12.39 -3.98 7.12
CA SER A 385 12.30 -2.52 7.14
C SER A 385 13.31 -1.92 8.10
N ILE A 386 13.66 -0.66 7.83
CA ILE A 386 14.39 0.21 8.74
C ILE A 386 13.43 1.27 9.25
N ASP A 387 13.40 1.47 10.55
CA ASP A 387 12.69 2.56 11.20
C ASP A 387 13.72 3.58 11.68
N TRP A 388 13.87 4.64 10.92
CA TRP A 388 14.84 5.70 11.16
C TRP A 388 14.42 6.58 12.34
N CYS A 389 15.39 7.06 13.11
CA CYS A 389 15.22 8.12 14.11
C CYS A 389 16.18 9.27 13.80
N ASP A 390 17.48 8.99 13.88
CA ASP A 390 18.58 9.91 13.55
C ASP A 390 19.89 9.14 13.32
N ASP A 391 21.03 9.83 13.32
CA ASP A 391 22.35 9.22 13.11
C ASP A 391 22.86 8.39 14.29
N GLN A 392 22.25 8.51 15.47
CA GLN A 392 22.67 7.80 16.68
C GLN A 392 21.76 6.62 17.00
N PHE A 393 20.56 6.58 16.40
CA PHE A 393 19.58 5.55 16.70
C PHE A 393 18.67 5.26 15.51
N ALA A 394 18.54 3.99 15.19
CA ALA A 394 17.53 3.47 14.29
C ALA A 394 17.17 2.03 14.71
N LEU A 395 16.05 1.52 14.20
CA LEU A 395 15.63 0.15 14.40
C LEU A 395 15.61 -0.60 13.07
N VAL A 396 16.00 -1.86 13.09
CA VAL A 396 15.81 -2.78 11.99
C VAL A 396 14.86 -3.90 12.39
N ASN A 397 13.91 -4.17 11.51
CA ASN A 397 12.98 -5.27 11.60
C ASN A 397 13.46 -6.39 10.69
N GLU A 398 13.70 -7.55 11.27
CA GLU A 398 14.20 -8.73 10.60
C GLU A 398 13.17 -9.87 10.69
N TYR A 399 13.15 -10.72 9.69
CA TYR A 399 12.26 -11.87 9.67
C TYR A 399 12.93 -13.09 9.05
N SER A 400 12.73 -14.24 9.67
CA SER A 400 13.06 -15.54 9.09
C SER A 400 11.82 -16.43 9.08
N ARG A 401 11.36 -16.75 7.86
CA ARG A 401 10.25 -17.69 7.68
C ARG A 401 10.67 -19.13 8.01
N ALA A 402 11.91 -19.47 7.71
CA ALA A 402 12.44 -20.81 8.03
C ALA A 402 12.44 -21.08 9.53
N ASN A 403 12.80 -20.07 10.33
CA ASN A 403 12.88 -20.16 11.79
C ASN A 403 11.58 -19.71 12.48
N ARG A 404 10.60 -19.17 11.73
CA ARG A 404 9.39 -18.54 12.26
C ARG A 404 9.71 -17.50 13.33
N ARG A 405 10.69 -16.64 13.05
CA ARG A 405 11.18 -15.64 14.01
C ARG A 405 11.13 -14.23 13.42
N MET A 406 10.75 -13.30 14.27
CA MET A 406 10.85 -11.87 14.04
C MET A 406 11.81 -11.27 15.06
N LYS A 407 12.69 -10.38 14.60
CA LYS A 407 13.58 -9.60 15.47
C LYS A 407 13.37 -8.11 15.23
N ILE A 408 13.45 -7.36 16.32
CA ILE A 408 13.60 -5.90 16.28
C ILE A 408 14.90 -5.60 17.02
N SER A 409 15.83 -4.99 16.30
CA SER A 409 17.14 -4.63 16.84
C SER A 409 17.41 -3.15 16.65
N SER A 410 18.08 -2.52 17.62
CA SER A 410 18.59 -1.16 17.46
C SER A 410 20.03 -1.17 16.91
N PHE A 411 20.39 -0.11 16.23
CA PHE A 411 21.75 0.12 15.72
C PHE A 411 22.06 1.62 15.63
N VAL A 412 23.35 1.95 15.47
CA VAL A 412 23.82 3.32 15.29
C VAL A 412 24.19 3.53 13.82
N PRO A 413 23.41 4.31 13.04
CA PRO A 413 23.64 4.45 11.61
C PRO A 413 25.03 4.96 11.20
N LEU A 414 25.70 5.77 12.02
CA LEU A 414 27.06 6.27 11.76
C LEU A 414 28.17 5.39 12.33
N ALA A 415 27.83 4.28 12.98
CA ALA A 415 28.79 3.37 13.61
C ALA A 415 28.42 1.91 13.36
N PRO A 416 28.43 1.44 12.09
CA PRO A 416 28.03 0.09 11.73
C PRO A 416 28.88 -1.00 12.41
N GLU A 417 30.10 -0.69 12.82
CA GLU A 417 31.00 -1.55 13.56
C GLU A 417 30.47 -1.93 14.97
N LYS A 418 29.56 -1.13 15.54
CA LYS A 418 28.91 -1.46 16.82
C LYS A 418 27.89 -2.60 16.70
N GLY A 419 27.51 -2.95 15.48
CA GLY A 419 26.56 -4.03 15.19
C GLY A 419 25.15 -3.78 15.72
N LEU A 420 24.40 -4.87 15.86
CA LEU A 420 23.02 -4.88 16.30
C LEU A 420 22.89 -5.12 17.81
N GLN A 421 21.99 -4.36 18.44
CA GLN A 421 21.51 -4.67 19.78
C GLN A 421 20.08 -5.21 19.67
N THR A 422 19.90 -6.51 19.83
CA THR A 422 18.57 -7.14 19.78
C THR A 422 17.73 -6.71 20.98
N LEU A 423 16.56 -6.14 20.67
CA LEU A 423 15.56 -5.71 21.64
C LEU A 423 14.49 -6.78 21.82
N PHE A 424 14.00 -7.31 20.71
CA PHE A 424 13.00 -8.39 20.69
C PHE A 424 13.43 -9.47 19.71
N ASP A 425 13.28 -10.73 20.12
CA ASP A 425 13.48 -11.92 19.30
C ASP A 425 12.40 -12.91 19.67
N VAL A 426 11.31 -12.94 18.89
CA VAL A 426 10.07 -13.65 19.22
C VAL A 426 9.66 -14.60 18.11
N SER A 427 8.95 -15.67 18.50
CA SER A 427 8.29 -16.54 17.53
C SER A 427 7.10 -15.82 16.90
N THR A 428 6.95 -15.94 15.58
CA THR A 428 5.75 -15.43 14.89
C THR A 428 4.50 -16.27 15.12
N ASP A 429 4.64 -17.43 15.76
CA ASP A 429 3.53 -18.30 16.16
C ASP A 429 3.06 -18.00 17.60
N ASP A 430 3.78 -17.16 18.35
CA ASP A 430 3.45 -16.79 19.72
C ASP A 430 2.86 -15.36 19.76
N ASN A 431 1.55 -15.27 19.66
CA ASN A 431 0.84 -14.00 19.72
C ASN A 431 0.92 -13.32 21.10
N TYR A 432 1.23 -14.08 22.18
CA TYR A 432 1.37 -13.51 23.52
C TYR A 432 2.71 -12.79 23.70
N ALA A 433 3.74 -13.22 22.96
CA ALA A 433 5.05 -12.59 22.98
C ALA A 433 5.19 -11.42 21.99
N ASP A 434 4.14 -11.09 21.21
CA ASP A 434 4.21 -10.00 20.25
C ASP A 434 4.46 -8.65 20.97
N PRO A 435 5.63 -8.03 20.78
CA PRO A 435 5.96 -6.76 21.42
C PRO A 435 5.19 -5.58 20.84
N GLY A 436 4.47 -5.79 19.74
CA GLY A 436 3.84 -4.75 18.95
C GLY A 436 4.85 -3.98 18.10
N ARG A 437 4.57 -2.70 17.89
CA ARG A 437 5.37 -1.82 17.03
C ARG A 437 5.83 -0.58 17.79
N PRO A 438 7.03 -0.06 17.51
CA PRO A 438 7.45 1.25 17.98
C PRO A 438 6.51 2.34 17.44
N TYR A 439 6.11 3.25 18.31
CA TYR A 439 5.39 4.44 17.90
C TYR A 439 6.32 5.35 17.09
N LYS A 440 5.76 5.95 16.03
CA LYS A 440 6.47 6.89 15.16
C LYS A 440 5.82 8.26 15.21
N THR A 441 6.63 9.28 15.16
CA THR A 441 6.21 10.68 15.11
C THR A 441 6.64 11.34 13.82
N SER A 442 6.10 12.51 13.52
CA SER A 442 6.50 13.31 12.36
C SER A 442 7.72 14.18 12.73
N ASN A 443 8.75 14.17 11.88
CA ASN A 443 9.91 15.04 12.02
C ASN A 443 9.76 16.36 11.23
N GLN A 444 10.83 17.16 11.17
CA GLN A 444 10.88 18.44 10.43
C GLN A 444 10.62 18.34 8.93
N TYR A 445 10.80 17.14 8.34
CA TYR A 445 10.50 16.85 6.93
C TYR A 445 9.09 16.29 6.73
N HIS A 446 8.27 16.24 7.78
CA HIS A 446 6.97 15.55 7.80
C HIS A 446 7.08 14.05 7.45
N GLN A 447 8.26 13.44 7.74
CA GLN A 447 8.49 12.02 7.60
C GLN A 447 8.27 11.31 8.94
N SER A 448 7.83 10.05 8.84
CA SER A 448 7.60 9.20 10.01
C SER A 448 8.92 8.64 10.55
N VAL A 449 9.30 9.02 11.76
CA VAL A 449 10.51 8.55 12.46
C VAL A 449 10.16 7.94 13.81
N VAL A 450 11.01 7.06 14.32
CA VAL A 450 10.80 6.44 15.65
C VAL A 450 10.77 7.53 16.73
N TYR A 451 9.75 7.47 17.58
CA TYR A 451 9.67 8.32 18.76
C TYR A 451 10.48 7.72 19.90
N THR A 452 11.40 8.48 20.45
CA THR A 452 12.23 8.12 21.61
C THR A 452 12.53 9.36 22.45
N ASN A 453 13.04 9.18 23.67
CA ASN A 453 13.54 10.30 24.47
C ASN A 453 14.89 10.79 23.92
N LYS A 454 15.35 11.95 24.38
CA LYS A 454 16.60 12.59 23.91
C LYS A 454 17.87 11.72 24.07
N GLN A 455 17.84 10.77 25.00
CA GLN A 455 18.95 9.86 25.29
C GLN A 455 18.86 8.55 24.54
N HIS A 456 17.84 8.35 23.71
CA HIS A 456 17.53 7.08 23.03
C HIS A 456 17.51 5.89 23.99
N SER A 457 16.99 6.08 25.21
CA SER A 457 16.95 5.06 26.25
C SER A 457 15.57 4.41 26.41
N GLU A 458 14.54 4.97 25.78
CA GLU A 458 13.15 4.51 25.90
C GLU A 458 12.44 4.55 24.55
N LEU A 459 11.59 3.55 24.29
CA LEU A 459 10.65 3.52 23.18
C LEU A 459 9.22 3.58 23.70
N LEU A 460 8.35 4.21 22.93
CA LEU A 460 6.91 4.08 23.10
C LEU A 460 6.41 2.96 22.17
N MET A 461 5.73 1.94 22.72
CA MET A 461 5.31 0.75 22.00
C MET A 461 3.79 0.63 21.98
N ILE A 462 3.23 0.27 20.84
CA ILE A 462 1.81 -0.06 20.67
C ILE A 462 1.72 -1.55 20.33
N ALA A 463 1.07 -2.32 21.21
CA ALA A 463 1.00 -3.77 21.06
C ALA A 463 -0.44 -4.29 21.03
N PRO A 464 -0.69 -5.44 20.37
CA PRO A 464 -2.01 -6.08 20.34
C PRO A 464 -2.42 -6.63 21.72
N GLY A 465 -1.44 -7.03 22.54
CA GLY A 465 -1.68 -7.49 23.91
C GLY A 465 -2.42 -8.82 23.97
N GLY A 466 -1.99 -9.81 23.19
CA GLY A 466 -2.55 -11.15 23.21
C GLY A 466 -2.64 -11.72 24.62
N SER A 467 -3.77 -12.32 24.97
CA SER A 467 -4.02 -12.96 26.25
C SER A 467 -5.00 -14.13 26.11
N PRO A 468 -5.14 -15.01 27.13
CA PRO A 468 -6.13 -16.08 27.08
C PRO A 468 -7.57 -15.59 26.90
N GLU A 469 -7.87 -14.37 27.33
CA GLU A 469 -9.18 -13.73 27.19
C GLU A 469 -9.37 -13.02 25.84
N GLY A 470 -8.34 -13.02 24.99
CA GLY A 470 -8.31 -12.32 23.70
C GLY A 470 -7.32 -11.17 23.68
N ASP A 471 -7.33 -10.40 22.62
CA ASP A 471 -6.43 -9.26 22.47
C ASP A 471 -6.87 -8.09 23.37
N MET A 472 -5.92 -7.57 24.14
CA MET A 472 -6.08 -6.43 25.02
C MET A 472 -5.02 -5.36 24.68
N PRO A 473 -5.23 -4.58 23.60
CA PRO A 473 -4.28 -3.61 23.10
C PRO A 473 -3.79 -2.65 24.18
N TYR A 474 -2.50 -2.31 24.11
CA TYR A 474 -1.90 -1.41 25.09
C TYR A 474 -0.85 -0.47 24.49
N LEU A 475 -0.65 0.66 25.18
CA LEU A 475 0.50 1.54 25.03
C LEU A 475 1.46 1.29 26.16
N SER A 476 2.74 1.14 25.86
CA SER A 476 3.77 0.96 26.87
C SER A 476 5.01 1.77 26.60
N ARG A 477 5.82 1.93 27.63
CA ARG A 477 7.18 2.46 27.58
C ARG A 477 8.15 1.32 27.78
N TYR A 478 9.03 1.10 26.82
CA TYR A 478 10.08 0.10 26.86
C TYR A 478 11.43 0.75 27.16
N ASP A 479 12.05 0.39 28.28
CA ASP A 479 13.39 0.83 28.68
C ASP A 479 14.43 -0.05 27.96
N LEU A 480 15.23 0.56 27.09
CA LEU A 480 16.20 -0.14 26.23
C LEU A 480 17.37 -0.74 27.03
N LYS A 481 17.75 -0.13 28.15
CA LYS A 481 18.86 -0.58 29.00
C LYS A 481 18.42 -1.71 29.90
N LYS A 482 17.29 -1.55 30.58
CA LYS A 482 16.75 -2.55 31.53
C LYS A 482 16.01 -3.67 30.82
N LYS A 483 15.65 -3.47 29.56
CA LYS A 483 14.79 -4.39 28.77
C LYS A 483 13.47 -4.69 29.48
N THR A 484 12.86 -3.67 30.07
CA THR A 484 11.60 -3.77 30.81
C THR A 484 10.51 -2.94 30.15
N ASN A 485 9.28 -3.49 30.17
CA ASN A 485 8.11 -2.86 29.58
C ASN A 485 7.17 -2.33 30.68
N THR A 486 6.83 -1.06 30.65
CA THR A 486 5.87 -0.43 31.57
C THR A 486 4.61 -0.06 30.82
N ILE A 487 3.49 -0.71 31.13
CA ILE A 487 2.19 -0.41 30.51
C ILE A 487 1.70 0.97 31.01
N LEU A 488 1.43 1.85 30.07
CA LEU A 488 0.92 3.21 30.33
C LEU A 488 -0.60 3.28 30.20
N TRP A 489 -1.16 2.54 29.26
CA TRP A 489 -2.57 2.39 29.02
C TRP A 489 -2.87 1.01 28.44
N ARG A 490 -4.01 0.43 28.78
CA ARG A 490 -4.47 -0.85 28.27
C ARG A 490 -5.98 -0.83 28.06
N CYS A 491 -6.44 -1.47 27.00
CA CYS A 491 -7.83 -1.81 26.76
C CYS A 491 -8.42 -2.56 27.97
N GLN A 492 -9.70 -2.34 28.27
CA GLN A 492 -10.40 -2.98 29.40
C GLN A 492 -11.70 -3.62 28.94
N ALA A 493 -11.95 -4.85 29.40
CA ALA A 493 -13.23 -5.53 29.19
C ALA A 493 -14.41 -4.64 29.71
N PRO A 494 -15.60 -4.69 29.09
CA PRO A 494 -16.00 -5.60 28.02
C PRO A 494 -15.67 -5.07 26.61
N TYR A 495 -14.84 -4.04 26.51
CA TYR A 495 -14.53 -3.37 25.25
C TYR A 495 -13.29 -3.97 24.59
N TYR A 496 -13.30 -3.94 23.26
CA TYR A 496 -12.09 -4.00 22.44
C TYR A 496 -11.75 -2.60 21.98
N GLU A 497 -10.61 -2.09 22.42
CA GLU A 497 -10.21 -0.72 22.14
C GLU A 497 -8.78 -0.67 21.63
N THR A 498 -8.59 -0.10 20.45
CA THR A 498 -7.29 0.02 19.78
C THR A 498 -6.83 1.47 19.75
N ILE A 499 -5.51 1.67 19.71
CA ILE A 499 -4.91 3.00 19.54
C ILE A 499 -4.86 3.32 18.05
N VAL A 500 -5.59 4.37 17.65
CA VAL A 500 -5.61 4.90 16.28
C VAL A 500 -4.39 5.79 16.05
N ASP A 501 -4.15 6.71 16.99
CA ASP A 501 -3.01 7.62 16.93
C ASP A 501 -2.59 8.10 18.32
N VAL A 502 -1.32 8.51 18.46
CA VAL A 502 -0.79 9.20 19.63
C VAL A 502 -0.56 10.66 19.26
N VAL A 503 -1.53 11.50 19.57
CA VAL A 503 -1.55 12.91 19.16
C VAL A 503 -0.46 13.73 19.83
N ASP A 504 -0.25 13.50 21.13
CA ASP A 504 0.84 14.11 21.90
C ASP A 504 1.53 13.04 22.76
N PRO A 505 2.66 12.50 22.31
CA PRO A 505 3.35 11.45 23.05
C PRO A 505 3.95 11.92 24.37
N ALA A 506 4.29 13.21 24.51
CA ALA A 506 4.82 13.76 25.76
C ALA A 506 3.73 13.91 26.82
N LYS A 507 2.52 14.26 26.42
CA LYS A 507 1.35 14.33 27.30
C LYS A 507 0.60 13.01 27.41
N LEU A 508 0.91 12.01 26.57
CA LEU A 508 0.18 10.73 26.42
C LEU A 508 -1.30 10.97 26.06
N GLN A 509 -1.53 11.79 25.04
CA GLN A 509 -2.85 12.03 24.49
C GLN A 509 -3.06 11.14 23.27
N LEU A 510 -4.14 10.34 23.27
CA LEU A 510 -4.42 9.32 22.28
C LEU A 510 -5.78 9.57 21.61
N ILE A 511 -5.90 9.12 20.38
CA ILE A 511 -7.19 8.79 19.77
C ILE A 511 -7.30 7.27 19.72
N THR A 512 -8.39 6.74 20.28
CA THR A 512 -8.67 5.31 20.31
C THR A 512 -9.96 4.99 19.59
N ALA A 513 -10.06 3.79 19.03
CA ALA A 513 -11.27 3.21 18.45
C ALA A 513 -11.76 2.09 19.36
N ARG A 514 -12.97 2.21 19.90
CA ARG A 514 -13.56 1.29 20.88
C ARG A 514 -14.86 0.70 20.36
N GLN A 515 -15.03 -0.59 20.57
CA GLN A 515 -16.24 -1.33 20.24
C GLN A 515 -16.51 -2.42 21.28
N SER A 516 -17.72 -2.98 21.26
CA SER A 516 -18.09 -4.17 22.01
C SER A 516 -19.08 -5.02 21.19
N ASN A 517 -19.58 -6.10 21.76
CA ASN A 517 -20.63 -6.92 21.14
C ASN A 517 -21.99 -6.20 20.99
N SER A 518 -22.19 -5.09 21.71
CA SER A 518 -23.42 -4.29 21.71
C SER A 518 -23.22 -2.83 21.27
N GLU A 519 -21.97 -2.39 21.15
CA GLU A 519 -21.64 -1.01 20.75
C GLU A 519 -20.79 -1.04 19.47
N PRO A 520 -21.21 -0.35 18.39
CA PRO A 520 -20.39 -0.22 17.19
C PRO A 520 -19.14 0.60 17.49
N VAL A 521 -18.16 0.55 16.58
CA VAL A 521 -16.93 1.33 16.71
C VAL A 521 -17.22 2.82 16.89
N ASN A 522 -16.65 3.39 17.94
CA ASN A 522 -16.63 4.82 18.23
C ASN A 522 -15.21 5.28 18.57
N TYR A 523 -14.94 6.56 18.34
CA TYR A 523 -13.63 7.15 18.56
C TYR A 523 -13.64 8.01 19.83
N PHE A 524 -12.55 7.87 20.62
CA PHE A 524 -12.40 8.54 21.90
C PHE A 524 -11.07 9.27 21.99
N TRP A 525 -11.10 10.47 22.56
CA TRP A 525 -9.90 11.15 23.01
C TRP A 525 -9.55 10.70 24.43
N ARG A 526 -8.31 10.25 24.63
CA ARG A 526 -7.80 9.77 25.90
C ARG A 526 -6.65 10.67 26.38
N ASP A 527 -6.77 11.26 27.56
CA ASP A 527 -5.65 11.82 28.30
C ASP A 527 -5.23 10.81 29.37
N VAL A 528 -4.22 10.02 29.07
CA VAL A 528 -3.79 8.88 29.90
C VAL A 528 -3.26 9.36 31.27
N LYS A 529 -2.52 10.48 31.30
CA LYS A 529 -1.97 11.03 32.54
C LYS A 529 -3.07 11.54 33.47
N ARG A 530 -4.08 12.18 32.93
CA ARG A 530 -5.21 12.74 33.69
C ARG A 530 -6.35 11.77 33.90
N LYS A 531 -6.25 10.55 33.35
CA LYS A 531 -7.33 9.54 33.35
C LYS A 531 -8.66 10.09 32.83
N LYS A 532 -8.60 11.03 31.87
CA LYS A 532 -9.76 11.70 31.31
C LYS A 532 -10.12 11.09 29.96
N ASN A 533 -11.40 10.75 29.82
CA ASN A 533 -12.01 10.25 28.59
C ASN A 533 -13.01 11.28 28.08
N VAL A 534 -12.92 11.66 26.81
CA VAL A 534 -13.84 12.63 26.19
C VAL A 534 -14.37 12.06 24.87
#